data_1b4379fd60410cdf0fd1f0ecfbd144a8
#
_entry.id   1b4379fd60410cdf0fd1f0ecfbd144a8
#
_cell.length_a   1.000
_cell.length_b   1.000
_cell.length_c   1.000
_cell.angle_alpha   90.00
_cell.angle_beta   90.00
_cell.angle_gamma   90.00
#
_symmetry.space_group_name_H-M   'P 1'
#
loop_
_entity.id
_entity.type
_entity.pdbx_description
1 polymer ?
#
loop_
_entity_poly.entity_id
_entity_poly.type
_entity_poly.pdbx_seq_one_letter_code
_entity_poly.pdbx_strand_id
1 'polypeptide(L)'
;MSAGLLALSLLLLTPTNSSAITLAQKRKARSPRTSTPTLTRVEISEAVARLSEMGYGTGRNALIAFQKYEDRRVTGQLTREDFDAIMGASAPQPKDSGYKHVEVDLDRQVLLLTDDDGAVKTILPVSTGSNKHYSEKGMSGLAYTPRGRFRVYAKMSGWRKSPLGLLYYPNYFSDGLAIHGNPSVPQSPQSHGCIRIPMSAAVEISKLLPLGTIVLIYDQQSFVSAKDWAEADKQKQETNIR
;
A
#
# COMPACT_ATOMS: atom_id res chain seq x y z
N MET A 1 -66.20 55.61 52.91
CA MET A 1 -65.65 56.99 52.95
C MET A 1 -64.57 57.10 51.86
N SER A 2 -64.77 58.12 51.05
CA SER A 2 -63.84 58.83 50.19
C SER A 2 -63.22 58.02 49.00
N ALA A 3 -63.75 58.25 47.84
CA ALA A 3 -63.44 59.30 46.86
C ALA A 3 -62.06 59.05 46.23
N GLY A 4 -61.92 58.80 45.05
CA GLY A 4 -62.21 59.46 43.80
C GLY A 4 -60.91 59.78 43.12
N LEU A 5 -60.78 59.54 41.89
CA LEU A 5 -60.42 60.46 40.80
C LEU A 5 -59.99 59.64 39.55
N LEU A 6 -60.80 59.84 38.51
CA LEU A 6 -60.45 59.53 37.16
C LEU A 6 -59.33 60.44 36.67
N ALA A 7 -58.31 59.87 36.00
CA ALA A 7 -57.45 60.64 35.13
C ALA A 7 -57.45 60.01 33.75
N LEU A 8 -58.00 60.68 32.82
CA LEU A 8 -58.10 60.43 31.40
C LEU A 8 -56.72 60.73 30.77
N SER A 9 -56.02 59.75 30.24
CA SER A 9 -54.77 60.00 29.50
C SER A 9 -54.91 59.60 28.07
N LEU A 10 -54.75 60.57 27.25
CA LEU A 10 -54.81 60.61 25.77
C LEU A 10 -53.76 59.67 25.11
N LEU A 11 -54.22 58.72 24.33
CA LEU A 11 -53.35 57.90 23.52
C LEU A 11 -52.90 58.64 22.27
N LEU A 12 -51.65 58.99 22.20
CA LEU A 12 -50.99 59.46 20.98
C LEU A 12 -50.51 58.21 20.17
N LEU A 13 -51.13 58.00 19.04
CA LEU A 13 -50.67 57.03 18.03
C LEU A 13 -49.41 57.57 17.33
N THR A 14 -48.27 56.88 17.50
CA THR A 14 -47.08 57.10 16.69
C THR A 14 -47.07 56.08 15.53
N PRO A 15 -46.73 56.51 14.34
CA PRO A 15 -46.64 55.55 13.20
C PRO A 15 -45.39 54.68 13.34
N THR A 16 -45.60 53.38 13.35
CA THR A 16 -44.51 52.36 13.29
C THR A 16 -43.90 52.35 11.89
N ASN A 17 -42.67 52.84 11.78
CA ASN A 17 -41.82 52.64 10.61
C ASN A 17 -41.44 51.18 10.49
N SER A 18 -42.09 50.48 9.54
CA SER A 18 -41.72 49.15 9.16
C SER A 18 -40.45 49.16 8.33
N SER A 19 -39.31 49.00 8.98
CA SER A 19 -38.04 48.82 8.28
C SER A 19 -38.00 47.40 7.68
N ALA A 20 -38.21 47.30 6.39
CA ALA A 20 -37.97 46.06 5.62
C ALA A 20 -36.49 45.69 5.72
N ILE A 21 -36.19 44.65 6.50
CA ILE A 21 -34.87 44.02 6.54
C ILE A 21 -34.70 43.26 5.25
N THR A 22 -34.02 43.84 4.27
CA THR A 22 -33.55 43.16 3.07
C THR A 22 -32.50 42.14 3.47
N LEU A 23 -32.86 40.85 3.50
CA LEU A 23 -31.93 39.74 3.62
C LEU A 23 -31.05 39.70 2.35
N ALA A 24 -29.92 40.41 2.38
CA ALA A 24 -28.87 40.22 1.40
C ALA A 24 -28.29 38.81 1.58
N GLN A 25 -28.75 37.84 0.77
CA GLN A 25 -28.12 36.54 0.65
C GLN A 25 -26.67 36.74 0.19
N LYS A 26 -25.73 36.60 1.14
CA LYS A 26 -24.31 36.52 0.88
C LYS A 26 -24.08 35.26 0.03
N ARG A 27 -24.12 35.38 -1.29
CA ARG A 27 -23.61 34.35 -2.20
C ARG A 27 -22.15 34.15 -1.84
N LYS A 28 -21.86 33.04 -1.12
CA LYS A 28 -20.50 32.56 -0.91
C LYS A 28 -19.86 32.43 -2.28
N ALA A 29 -18.93 33.33 -2.59
CA ALA A 29 -18.14 33.27 -3.80
C ALA A 29 -17.46 31.88 -3.80
N ARG A 30 -17.86 31.04 -4.73
CA ARG A 30 -17.23 29.73 -4.98
C ARG A 30 -15.85 30.06 -5.50
N SER A 31 -14.80 29.81 -4.69
CA SER A 31 -13.42 29.91 -5.15
C SER A 31 -13.27 29.21 -6.49
N PRO A 32 -12.58 29.82 -7.48
CA PRO A 32 -12.37 29.15 -8.75
C PRO A 32 -11.69 27.81 -8.48
N ARG A 33 -12.35 26.71 -8.85
CA ARG A 33 -11.68 25.40 -8.94
C ARG A 33 -10.59 25.57 -9.99
N THR A 34 -9.36 25.73 -9.56
CA THR A 34 -8.20 25.54 -10.43
C THR A 34 -8.29 24.10 -10.94
N SER A 35 -8.73 23.93 -12.19
CA SER A 35 -8.71 22.62 -12.84
C SER A 35 -7.26 22.21 -12.96
N THR A 36 -6.84 21.16 -12.25
CA THR A 36 -5.54 20.54 -12.46
C THR A 36 -5.42 20.19 -13.94
N PRO A 37 -4.37 20.62 -14.65
CA PRO A 37 -4.23 20.35 -16.08
C PRO A 37 -4.29 18.84 -16.34
N THR A 38 -5.10 18.43 -17.30
CA THR A 38 -5.18 17.04 -17.75
C THR A 38 -3.86 16.64 -18.39
N LEU A 39 -3.35 15.46 -18.07
CA LEU A 39 -2.14 14.92 -18.67
C LEU A 39 -2.32 14.67 -20.18
N THR A 40 -1.32 15.05 -20.94
CA THR A 40 -1.24 14.75 -22.37
C THR A 40 -0.87 13.28 -22.60
N ARG A 41 -1.09 12.77 -23.82
CA ARG A 41 -0.65 11.41 -24.19
C ARG A 41 0.88 11.22 -24.08
N VAL A 42 1.63 12.27 -24.38
CA VAL A 42 3.09 12.26 -24.29
C VAL A 42 3.53 12.09 -22.82
N GLU A 43 3.01 12.91 -21.91
CA GLU A 43 3.31 12.82 -20.49
C GLU A 43 2.91 11.46 -19.90
N ILE A 44 1.78 10.89 -20.32
CA ILE A 44 1.39 9.54 -19.89
C ILE A 44 2.41 8.51 -20.37
N SER A 45 2.89 8.60 -21.61
CA SER A 45 3.90 7.69 -22.17
C SER A 45 5.25 7.83 -21.45
N GLU A 46 5.67 9.05 -21.13
CA GLU A 46 6.89 9.34 -20.38
C GLU A 46 6.82 8.75 -18.96
N ALA A 47 5.70 8.93 -18.25
CA ALA A 47 5.51 8.33 -16.94
C ALA A 47 5.58 6.80 -16.98
N VAL A 48 4.96 6.16 -17.99
CA VAL A 48 5.01 4.69 -18.16
C VAL A 48 6.43 4.22 -18.46
N ALA A 49 7.17 4.90 -19.32
CA ALA A 49 8.57 4.59 -19.62
C ALA A 49 9.42 4.70 -18.36
N ARG A 50 9.27 5.79 -17.61
CA ARG A 50 10.04 6.03 -16.38
C ARG A 50 9.75 5.00 -15.29
N LEU A 51 8.47 4.62 -15.09
CA LEU A 51 8.11 3.52 -14.17
C LEU A 51 8.76 2.20 -14.58
N SER A 52 8.78 1.89 -15.87
CA SER A 52 9.42 0.67 -16.40
C SER A 52 10.92 0.68 -16.17
N GLU A 53 11.61 1.79 -16.42
CA GLU A 53 13.05 1.97 -16.16
C GLU A 53 13.41 1.75 -14.68
N MET A 54 12.55 2.21 -13.77
CA MET A 54 12.73 2.03 -12.32
C MET A 54 12.36 0.63 -11.80
N GLY A 55 11.90 -0.28 -12.66
CA GLY A 55 11.56 -1.65 -12.28
C GLY A 55 10.10 -1.88 -11.88
N TYR A 56 9.24 -0.88 -11.94
CA TYR A 56 7.80 -1.05 -11.63
C TYR A 56 7.04 -1.76 -12.78
N GLY A 57 7.60 -1.79 -13.98
CA GLY A 57 6.93 -2.30 -15.17
C GLY A 57 5.90 -1.31 -15.72
N THR A 58 4.82 -1.84 -16.28
CA THR A 58 3.80 -1.03 -16.97
C THR A 58 2.38 -1.26 -16.42
N GLY A 59 1.48 -0.31 -16.74
CA GLY A 59 0.06 -0.41 -16.44
C GLY A 59 -0.29 -0.09 -14.99
N ARG A 60 -1.53 -0.45 -14.62
CA ARG A 60 -2.13 -0.06 -13.33
C ARG A 60 -1.33 -0.56 -12.13
N ASN A 61 -0.81 -1.80 -12.17
CA ASN A 61 -0.06 -2.38 -11.04
C ASN A 61 1.27 -1.68 -10.83
N ALA A 62 1.95 -1.23 -11.89
CA ALA A 62 3.17 -0.44 -11.80
C ALA A 62 2.92 0.88 -11.04
N LEU A 63 1.87 1.59 -11.42
CA LEU A 63 1.49 2.83 -10.75
C LEU A 63 1.09 2.60 -9.29
N ILE A 64 0.33 1.53 -8.98
CA ILE A 64 -0.01 1.16 -7.60
C ILE A 64 1.26 0.87 -6.80
N ALA A 65 2.22 0.13 -7.35
CA ALA A 65 3.48 -0.18 -6.67
C ALA A 65 4.28 1.10 -6.39
N PHE A 66 4.37 2.01 -7.37
CA PHE A 66 4.99 3.33 -7.20
C PHE A 66 4.30 4.15 -6.10
N GLN A 67 2.97 4.28 -6.17
CA GLN A 67 2.20 5.02 -5.18
C GLN A 67 2.39 4.46 -3.76
N LYS A 68 2.47 3.14 -3.61
CA LYS A 68 2.76 2.47 -2.33
C LYS A 68 4.20 2.74 -1.87
N TYR A 69 5.17 2.58 -2.76
CA TYR A 69 6.59 2.73 -2.42
C TYR A 69 6.91 4.16 -1.99
N GLU A 70 6.32 5.15 -2.65
CA GLU A 70 6.51 6.58 -2.38
C GLU A 70 5.51 7.14 -1.34
N ASP A 71 4.81 6.27 -0.59
CA ASP A 71 3.82 6.64 0.44
C ASP A 71 2.78 7.65 -0.06
N ARG A 72 2.33 7.48 -1.30
CA ARG A 72 1.34 8.33 -1.95
C ARG A 72 -0.06 7.75 -1.81
N ARG A 73 -1.09 8.55 -2.13
CA ARG A 73 -2.46 8.06 -2.20
C ARG A 73 -2.59 6.97 -3.27
N VAL A 74 -2.84 5.74 -2.86
CA VAL A 74 -2.93 4.58 -3.74
C VAL A 74 -4.29 4.55 -4.47
N THR A 75 -4.30 4.96 -5.73
CA THR A 75 -5.50 5.00 -6.57
C THR A 75 -5.38 4.10 -7.80
N GLY A 76 -4.15 3.92 -8.30
CA GLY A 76 -3.86 3.32 -9.59
C GLY A 76 -4.38 4.16 -10.76
N GLN A 77 -4.58 5.47 -10.55
CA GLN A 77 -4.90 6.47 -11.57
C GLN A 77 -3.79 7.52 -11.57
N LEU A 78 -3.21 7.78 -12.73
CA LEU A 78 -2.12 8.73 -12.88
C LEU A 78 -2.68 10.16 -12.80
N THR A 79 -2.28 10.89 -11.76
CA THR A 79 -2.58 12.31 -11.57
C THR A 79 -1.41 13.18 -12.04
N ARG A 80 -1.60 14.50 -12.11
CA ARG A 80 -0.51 15.45 -12.37
C ARG A 80 0.57 15.33 -11.29
N GLU A 81 0.17 15.25 -10.05
CA GLU A 81 1.08 15.12 -8.91
C GLU A 81 1.84 13.78 -8.94
N ASP A 82 1.22 12.69 -9.44
CA ASP A 82 1.92 11.43 -9.64
C ASP A 82 2.92 11.51 -10.79
N PHE A 83 2.57 12.17 -11.90
CA PHE A 83 3.48 12.41 -13.00
C PHE A 83 4.74 13.15 -12.54
N ASP A 84 4.57 14.28 -11.86
CA ASP A 84 5.68 15.11 -11.38
C ASP A 84 6.57 14.31 -10.40
N ALA A 85 5.95 13.49 -9.53
CA ALA A 85 6.68 12.61 -8.63
C ALA A 85 7.45 11.51 -9.36
N ILE A 86 6.86 10.85 -10.37
CA ILE A 86 7.52 9.83 -11.19
C ILE A 86 8.72 10.40 -11.91
N MET A 87 8.59 11.61 -12.49
CA MET A 87 9.68 12.25 -13.23
C MET A 87 10.84 12.67 -12.31
N GLY A 88 10.55 13.00 -11.05
CA GLY A 88 11.56 13.37 -10.04
C GLY A 88 12.12 12.19 -9.22
N ALA A 89 11.52 11.00 -9.33
CA ALA A 89 11.91 9.86 -8.50
C ALA A 89 13.23 9.23 -8.92
N SER A 90 13.95 8.73 -7.92
CA SER A 90 15.08 7.82 -8.12
C SER A 90 14.63 6.36 -8.15
N ALA A 91 15.40 5.48 -8.80
CA ALA A 91 15.12 4.06 -8.76
C ALA A 91 15.19 3.54 -7.31
N PRO A 92 14.23 2.71 -6.88
CA PRO A 92 14.24 2.11 -5.56
C PRO A 92 15.51 1.33 -5.29
N GLN A 93 15.98 1.42 -4.05
CA GLN A 93 17.15 0.68 -3.59
C GLN A 93 16.69 -0.42 -2.63
N PRO A 94 17.26 -1.64 -2.74
CA PRO A 94 16.98 -2.70 -1.78
C PRO A 94 17.63 -2.36 -0.44
N LYS A 95 17.16 -2.94 0.63
CA LYS A 95 17.77 -2.83 1.96
C LYS A 95 19.02 -3.69 2.10
N ASP A 96 19.08 -4.81 1.38
CA ASP A 96 20.25 -5.67 1.28
C ASP A 96 20.75 -5.73 -0.16
N SER A 97 22.01 -6.09 -0.40
CA SER A 97 22.62 -6.01 -1.73
C SER A 97 23.69 -7.09 -1.96
N GLY A 98 24.18 -7.17 -3.20
CA GLY A 98 25.28 -8.06 -3.57
C GLY A 98 24.86 -9.49 -3.86
N TYR A 99 23.58 -9.78 -3.98
CA TYR A 99 23.06 -11.09 -4.38
C TYR A 99 21.58 -11.01 -4.77
N LYS A 100 21.12 -11.98 -5.52
CA LYS A 100 19.71 -12.12 -5.92
C LYS A 100 18.84 -12.53 -4.74
N HIS A 101 17.81 -11.76 -4.47
CA HIS A 101 16.84 -12.04 -3.41
C HIS A 101 15.51 -11.32 -3.64
N VAL A 102 14.55 -11.63 -2.80
CA VAL A 102 13.29 -10.91 -2.70
C VAL A 102 13.24 -10.14 -1.39
N GLU A 103 12.83 -8.90 -1.44
CA GLU A 103 12.46 -8.11 -0.28
C GLU A 103 10.96 -7.86 -0.25
N VAL A 104 10.34 -7.97 0.93
CA VAL A 104 8.94 -7.63 1.15
C VAL A 104 8.86 -6.59 2.26
N ASP A 105 8.56 -5.36 1.87
CA ASP A 105 8.31 -4.25 2.77
C ASP A 105 6.84 -4.29 3.22
N LEU A 106 6.64 -4.64 4.49
CA LEU A 106 5.30 -4.82 5.07
C LEU A 106 4.59 -3.49 5.33
N ASP A 107 5.33 -2.41 5.54
CA ASP A 107 4.73 -1.09 5.74
C ASP A 107 4.23 -0.51 4.43
N ARG A 108 5.06 -0.57 3.38
CA ARG A 108 4.72 -0.09 2.05
C ARG A 108 3.85 -1.05 1.26
N GLN A 109 3.77 -2.33 1.67
CA GLN A 109 3.06 -3.39 0.94
C GLN A 109 3.55 -3.52 -0.51
N VAL A 110 4.87 -3.64 -0.66
CA VAL A 110 5.56 -3.88 -1.94
C VAL A 110 6.53 -5.05 -1.82
N LEU A 111 6.77 -5.71 -2.95
CA LEU A 111 7.80 -6.71 -3.14
C LEU A 111 8.83 -6.18 -4.12
N LEU A 112 10.11 -6.24 -3.77
CA LEU A 112 11.24 -5.94 -4.63
C LEU A 112 11.94 -7.26 -4.96
N LEU A 113 12.26 -7.49 -6.23
CA LEU A 113 13.12 -8.58 -6.70
C LEU A 113 14.40 -7.98 -7.24
N THR A 114 15.54 -8.42 -6.71
CA THR A 114 16.87 -8.00 -7.16
C THR A 114 17.46 -8.98 -8.18
N ASP A 115 18.44 -8.53 -8.95
CA ASP A 115 19.30 -9.38 -9.78
C ASP A 115 20.49 -9.94 -8.97
N ASP A 116 21.41 -10.61 -9.67
CA ASP A 116 22.58 -11.23 -9.06
C ASP A 116 23.58 -10.20 -8.49
N ASP A 117 23.56 -8.96 -8.97
CA ASP A 117 24.35 -7.85 -8.46
C ASP A 117 23.65 -7.13 -7.28
N GLY A 118 22.40 -7.52 -6.98
CA GLY A 118 21.57 -6.93 -5.94
C GLY A 118 20.83 -5.67 -6.37
N ALA A 119 20.81 -5.33 -7.66
CA ALA A 119 20.03 -4.20 -8.16
C ALA A 119 18.55 -4.58 -8.32
N VAL A 120 17.64 -3.65 -7.97
CA VAL A 120 16.19 -3.88 -8.09
C VAL A 120 15.80 -3.96 -9.57
N LYS A 121 15.18 -5.08 -9.96
CA LYS A 121 14.68 -5.32 -11.32
C LYS A 121 13.17 -5.33 -11.44
N THR A 122 12.49 -5.70 -10.37
CA THR A 122 11.03 -5.79 -10.39
C THR A 122 10.44 -5.34 -9.07
N ILE A 123 9.44 -4.48 -9.15
CA ILE A 123 8.70 -4.02 -7.99
C ILE A 123 7.22 -4.28 -8.21
N LEU A 124 6.58 -4.95 -7.26
CA LEU A 124 5.17 -5.31 -7.34
C LEU A 124 4.41 -4.81 -6.12
N PRO A 125 3.15 -4.41 -6.29
CA PRO A 125 2.27 -4.22 -5.14
C PRO A 125 1.92 -5.57 -4.55
N VAL A 126 1.87 -5.66 -3.22
CA VAL A 126 1.45 -6.87 -2.52
C VAL A 126 0.31 -6.61 -1.54
N SER A 127 -0.30 -7.70 -1.04
CA SER A 127 -1.16 -7.69 0.13
C SER A 127 -0.77 -8.87 1.01
N THR A 128 -0.30 -8.58 2.21
CA THR A 128 0.24 -9.53 3.18
C THR A 128 -0.77 -9.85 4.29
N GLY A 129 -0.38 -10.57 5.32
CA GLY A 129 -1.22 -10.92 6.48
C GLY A 129 -1.84 -9.70 7.15
N SER A 130 -3.13 -9.80 7.46
CA SER A 130 -3.91 -8.69 8.00
C SER A 130 -3.59 -8.32 9.44
N ASN A 131 -2.77 -9.11 10.13
CA ASN A 131 -2.47 -9.02 11.57
C ASN A 131 -3.73 -9.11 12.46
N LYS A 132 -4.81 -9.72 11.95
CA LYS A 132 -6.06 -9.96 12.69
C LYS A 132 -6.25 -11.43 12.98
N HIS A 133 -6.91 -11.76 14.09
CA HIS A 133 -7.37 -13.11 14.32
C HIS A 133 -8.46 -13.48 13.31
N TYR A 134 -8.41 -14.73 12.83
CA TYR A 134 -9.42 -15.30 11.97
C TYR A 134 -9.93 -16.63 12.54
N SER A 135 -11.16 -16.96 12.21
CA SER A 135 -11.78 -18.26 12.48
C SER A 135 -12.71 -18.58 11.30
N GLU A 136 -12.26 -19.40 10.38
CA GLU A 136 -13.01 -19.77 9.19
C GLU A 136 -12.59 -21.14 8.67
N LYS A 137 -13.52 -21.86 8.04
CA LYS A 137 -13.31 -23.18 7.45
C LYS A 137 -12.66 -24.20 8.39
N GLY A 138 -13.00 -24.14 9.69
CA GLY A 138 -12.46 -25.02 10.71
C GLY A 138 -11.00 -24.70 11.14
N MET A 139 -10.45 -23.59 10.70
CA MET A 139 -9.12 -23.11 11.08
C MET A 139 -9.24 -21.78 11.82
N SER A 140 -8.35 -21.58 12.77
CA SER A 140 -8.23 -20.31 13.51
C SER A 140 -6.77 -19.96 13.74
N GLY A 141 -6.47 -18.68 13.83
CA GLY A 141 -5.10 -18.21 14.07
C GLY A 141 -4.97 -16.71 13.89
N LEU A 142 -3.74 -16.23 13.96
CA LEU A 142 -3.37 -14.86 13.61
C LEU A 142 -2.95 -14.81 12.15
N ALA A 143 -3.57 -13.95 11.37
CA ALA A 143 -3.26 -13.72 9.96
C ALA A 143 -1.95 -12.92 9.82
N TYR A 144 -0.82 -13.56 10.09
CA TYR A 144 0.48 -12.93 10.27
C TYR A 144 1.48 -13.32 9.18
N THR A 145 2.15 -12.34 8.57
CA THR A 145 3.32 -12.57 7.71
C THR A 145 4.58 -12.40 8.56
N PRO A 146 5.38 -13.48 8.76
CA PRO A 146 6.54 -13.42 9.64
C PRO A 146 7.64 -12.52 9.06
N ARG A 147 8.30 -11.74 9.95
CA ARG A 147 9.49 -10.97 9.63
C ARG A 147 10.71 -11.87 9.72
N GLY A 148 11.70 -11.58 8.91
CA GLY A 148 12.97 -12.29 8.96
C GLY A 148 13.50 -12.70 7.59
N ARG A 149 14.46 -13.62 7.62
CA ARG A 149 15.13 -14.17 6.43
C ARG A 149 14.66 -15.60 6.20
N PHE A 150 14.05 -15.83 5.06
CA PHE A 150 13.50 -17.12 4.64
C PHE A 150 14.15 -17.57 3.35
N ARG A 151 13.81 -18.79 2.91
CA ARG A 151 14.17 -19.31 1.59
C ARG A 151 12.96 -19.94 0.93
N VAL A 152 12.85 -19.79 -0.38
CA VAL A 152 11.89 -20.58 -1.15
C VAL A 152 12.26 -22.04 -1.05
N TYR A 153 11.46 -22.85 -0.35
CA TYR A 153 11.74 -24.29 -0.13
C TYR A 153 10.88 -25.22 -0.99
N ALA A 154 9.76 -24.74 -1.51
CA ALA A 154 8.88 -25.51 -2.38
C ALA A 154 8.14 -24.60 -3.36
N LYS A 155 7.79 -25.12 -4.51
CA LYS A 155 7.08 -24.39 -5.57
C LYS A 155 6.06 -25.31 -6.23
N MET A 156 4.98 -24.73 -6.73
CA MET A 156 4.00 -25.46 -7.55
C MET A 156 3.60 -24.64 -8.77
N SER A 157 3.42 -25.29 -9.89
CA SER A 157 2.89 -24.68 -11.11
C SER A 157 1.35 -24.68 -11.10
N GLY A 158 0.76 -23.62 -11.67
CA GLY A 158 -0.70 -23.50 -11.77
C GLY A 158 -1.38 -23.24 -10.44
N TRP A 159 -2.63 -23.68 -10.35
CA TRP A 159 -3.47 -23.48 -9.18
C TRP A 159 -3.23 -24.55 -8.10
N ARG A 160 -3.12 -24.10 -6.85
CA ARG A 160 -3.10 -24.95 -5.67
C ARG A 160 -4.27 -24.60 -4.76
N LYS A 161 -5.08 -25.61 -4.40
CA LYS A 161 -6.10 -25.47 -3.36
C LYS A 161 -5.45 -25.62 -1.99
N SER A 162 -5.67 -24.64 -1.13
CA SER A 162 -5.33 -24.69 0.30
C SER A 162 -6.61 -24.59 1.15
N PRO A 163 -6.57 -24.92 2.44
CA PRO A 163 -7.73 -24.79 3.31
C PRO A 163 -8.35 -23.38 3.31
N LEU A 164 -7.51 -22.35 3.23
CA LEU A 164 -7.92 -20.93 3.29
C LEU A 164 -8.15 -20.28 1.91
N GLY A 165 -7.94 -21.02 0.82
CA GLY A 165 -8.23 -20.49 -0.52
C GLY A 165 -7.35 -21.06 -1.63
N LEU A 166 -7.42 -20.43 -2.79
CA LEU A 166 -6.65 -20.80 -3.96
C LEU A 166 -5.38 -19.95 -4.08
N LEU A 167 -4.26 -20.60 -4.40
CA LEU A 167 -2.98 -19.98 -4.65
C LEU A 167 -2.57 -20.26 -6.10
N TYR A 168 -2.10 -19.24 -6.82
CA TYR A 168 -1.65 -19.38 -8.19
C TYR A 168 -0.14 -19.26 -8.27
N TYR A 169 0.54 -20.29 -8.76
CA TYR A 169 2.00 -20.42 -8.80
C TYR A 169 2.66 -20.10 -7.43
N PRO A 170 2.27 -20.80 -6.35
CA PRO A 170 2.83 -20.54 -5.03
C PRO A 170 4.30 -20.90 -4.93
N ASN A 171 5.08 -20.01 -4.34
CA ASN A 171 6.47 -20.17 -3.94
C ASN A 171 6.51 -20.10 -2.42
N TYR A 172 6.62 -21.28 -1.77
CA TYR A 172 6.53 -21.40 -0.31
C TYR A 172 7.84 -21.01 0.36
N PHE A 173 7.77 -20.21 1.42
CA PHE A 173 8.94 -19.71 2.15
C PHE A 173 8.90 -19.99 3.67
N SER A 174 7.74 -20.23 4.26
CA SER A 174 7.57 -20.55 5.69
C SER A 174 6.23 -21.27 5.89
N ASP A 175 6.19 -22.36 6.67
CA ASP A 175 5.01 -23.06 7.22
C ASP A 175 3.72 -22.97 6.39
N GLY A 176 3.79 -23.31 5.11
CA GLY A 176 2.66 -23.19 4.19
C GLY A 176 2.36 -21.77 3.68
N LEU A 177 3.10 -20.78 4.11
CA LEU A 177 3.02 -19.41 3.58
C LEU A 177 3.81 -19.30 2.28
N ALA A 178 3.24 -18.59 1.31
CA ALA A 178 3.80 -18.48 -0.03
C ALA A 178 3.67 -17.07 -0.60
N ILE A 179 4.59 -16.74 -1.53
CA ILE A 179 4.40 -15.68 -2.51
C ILE A 179 3.59 -16.29 -3.67
N HIS A 180 2.41 -15.77 -3.96
CA HIS A 180 1.53 -16.36 -4.97
C HIS A 180 0.65 -15.33 -5.68
N GLY A 181 0.25 -15.63 -6.90
CA GLY A 181 -0.74 -14.85 -7.63
C GLY A 181 -2.12 -14.94 -6.97
N ASN A 182 -2.79 -13.81 -6.91
CA ASN A 182 -4.16 -13.71 -6.43
C ASN A 182 -4.96 -12.73 -7.28
N PRO A 183 -6.23 -13.02 -7.65
CA PRO A 183 -7.08 -12.08 -8.37
C PRO A 183 -7.31 -10.77 -7.62
N SER A 184 -7.20 -10.80 -6.27
CA SER A 184 -7.36 -9.64 -5.40
C SER A 184 -6.07 -9.33 -4.65
N VAL A 185 -5.45 -8.21 -4.99
CA VAL A 185 -4.30 -7.61 -4.27
C VAL A 185 -4.75 -6.26 -3.72
N PRO A 186 -5.43 -6.23 -2.58
CA PRO A 186 -5.89 -5.00 -1.95
C PRO A 186 -4.74 -4.05 -1.61
N GLN A 187 -5.06 -2.78 -1.41
CA GLN A 187 -4.07 -1.76 -1.05
C GLN A 187 -3.49 -1.97 0.35
N SER A 188 -4.26 -2.58 1.24
CA SER A 188 -3.87 -2.91 2.62
C SER A 188 -3.67 -4.41 2.82
N PRO A 189 -3.00 -4.82 3.92
CA PRO A 189 -2.84 -6.22 4.30
C PRO A 189 -4.20 -6.91 4.53
N GLN A 190 -4.49 -8.00 3.79
CA GLN A 190 -5.77 -8.72 3.88
C GLN A 190 -5.62 -10.23 3.67
N SER A 191 -4.41 -10.78 3.63
CA SER A 191 -4.23 -12.23 3.55
C SER A 191 -4.22 -12.87 4.95
N HIS A 192 -4.18 -14.20 5.01
CA HIS A 192 -3.96 -14.95 6.25
C HIS A 192 -2.48 -15.13 6.61
N GLY A 193 -1.57 -14.50 5.85
CA GLY A 193 -0.12 -14.58 6.06
C GLY A 193 0.66 -14.72 4.75
N CYS A 194 0.07 -15.29 3.71
CA CYS A 194 0.69 -15.32 2.38
C CYS A 194 0.91 -13.92 1.81
N ILE A 195 1.85 -13.81 0.89
CA ILE A 195 2.15 -12.59 0.14
C ILE A 195 1.46 -12.69 -1.21
N ARG A 196 0.35 -11.98 -1.36
CA ARG A 196 -0.41 -11.92 -2.62
C ARG A 196 0.25 -10.96 -3.58
N ILE A 197 0.51 -11.41 -4.80
CA ILE A 197 0.99 -10.59 -5.93
C ILE A 197 -0.05 -10.59 -7.07
N PRO A 198 0.00 -9.63 -8.01
CA PRO A 198 -0.88 -9.63 -9.17
C PRO A 198 -0.79 -10.93 -9.97
N MET A 199 -1.94 -11.43 -10.45
CA MET A 199 -2.00 -12.65 -11.27
C MET A 199 -1.10 -12.56 -12.51
N SER A 200 -1.04 -11.39 -13.15
CA SER A 200 -0.23 -11.15 -14.33
C SER A 200 1.27 -11.33 -14.11
N ALA A 201 1.75 -11.15 -12.88
CA ALA A 201 3.16 -11.30 -12.52
C ALA A 201 3.51 -12.70 -12.00
N ALA A 202 2.52 -13.51 -11.58
CA ALA A 202 2.76 -14.73 -10.81
C ALA A 202 3.63 -15.76 -11.52
N VAL A 203 3.39 -15.98 -12.82
CA VAL A 203 4.14 -16.96 -13.62
C VAL A 203 5.59 -16.55 -13.75
N GLU A 204 5.83 -15.28 -14.09
CA GLU A 204 7.18 -14.74 -14.27
C GLU A 204 7.95 -14.70 -12.95
N ILE A 205 7.32 -14.20 -11.88
CA ILE A 205 7.92 -14.23 -10.55
C ILE A 205 8.26 -15.65 -10.11
N SER A 206 7.37 -16.62 -10.34
CA SER A 206 7.69 -18.01 -10.00
C SER A 206 8.91 -18.54 -10.76
N LYS A 207 9.12 -18.18 -12.03
CA LYS A 207 10.33 -18.56 -12.78
C LYS A 207 11.59 -17.90 -12.20
N LEU A 208 11.49 -16.64 -11.80
CA LEU A 208 12.60 -15.86 -11.27
C LEU A 208 12.99 -16.23 -9.83
N LEU A 209 12.16 -17.02 -9.12
CA LEU A 209 12.40 -17.51 -7.77
C LEU A 209 12.73 -19.03 -7.76
N PRO A 210 13.96 -19.45 -8.08
CA PRO A 210 14.36 -20.85 -7.91
C PRO A 210 14.31 -21.27 -6.43
N LEU A 211 14.33 -22.58 -6.17
CA LEU A 211 14.49 -23.11 -4.80
C LEU A 211 15.76 -22.55 -4.17
N GLY A 212 15.70 -22.19 -2.90
CA GLY A 212 16.80 -21.57 -2.19
C GLY A 212 16.84 -20.04 -2.28
N THR A 213 16.06 -19.42 -3.19
CA THR A 213 15.98 -17.93 -3.24
C THR A 213 15.66 -17.35 -1.88
N ILE A 214 16.45 -16.39 -1.46
CA ILE A 214 16.29 -15.70 -0.19
C ILE A 214 15.07 -14.76 -0.27
N VAL A 215 14.27 -14.75 0.79
CA VAL A 215 13.12 -13.86 0.97
C VAL A 215 13.30 -13.11 2.28
N LEU A 216 13.56 -11.82 2.19
CA LEU A 216 13.67 -10.91 3.33
C LEU A 216 12.30 -10.25 3.53
N ILE A 217 11.75 -10.37 4.73
CA ILE A 217 10.45 -9.80 5.09
C ILE A 217 10.67 -8.89 6.29
N TYR A 218 10.34 -7.61 6.15
CA TYR A 218 10.61 -6.61 7.15
C TYR A 218 9.52 -5.52 7.23
N ASP A 219 9.55 -4.81 8.33
CA ASP A 219 8.95 -3.50 8.55
C ASP A 219 10.04 -2.52 9.02
N GLN A 220 9.69 -1.29 9.36
CA GLN A 220 10.66 -0.28 9.80
C GLN A 220 11.43 -0.67 11.07
N GLN A 221 10.87 -1.55 11.90
CA GLN A 221 11.43 -1.93 13.19
C GLN A 221 12.24 -3.23 13.16
N SER A 222 12.07 -4.05 12.12
CA SER A 222 12.53 -5.45 12.12
C SER A 222 13.51 -5.80 10.99
N PHE A 223 14.07 -4.81 10.31
CA PHE A 223 15.05 -5.10 9.26
C PHE A 223 16.37 -5.59 9.88
N VAL A 224 16.85 -6.74 9.38
CA VAL A 224 18.15 -7.31 9.74
C VAL A 224 18.90 -7.63 8.44
N SER A 225 20.07 -7.05 8.23
CA SER A 225 20.87 -7.28 7.03
C SER A 225 21.40 -8.70 6.92
N ALA A 226 21.78 -9.13 5.72
CA ALA A 226 22.42 -10.44 5.51
C ALA A 226 23.68 -10.62 6.38
N LYS A 227 24.43 -9.53 6.60
CA LYS A 227 25.62 -9.54 7.45
C LYS A 227 25.29 -9.86 8.89
N ASP A 228 24.26 -9.20 9.45
CA ASP A 228 23.82 -9.41 10.82
C ASP A 228 23.29 -10.84 11.02
N TRP A 229 22.59 -11.38 10.03
CA TRP A 229 22.14 -12.78 10.02
C TRP A 229 23.32 -13.76 10.00
N ALA A 230 24.34 -13.51 9.18
CA ALA A 230 25.52 -14.38 9.11
C ALA A 230 26.30 -14.38 10.43
N GLU A 231 26.36 -13.24 11.12
CA GLU A 231 26.97 -13.14 12.45
C GLU A 231 26.13 -13.87 13.51
N ALA A 232 24.80 -13.72 13.47
CA ALA A 232 23.90 -14.44 14.39
C ALA A 232 23.94 -15.95 14.19
N ASP A 233 24.04 -16.45 12.96
CA ASP A 233 24.18 -17.89 12.68
C ASP A 233 25.51 -18.45 13.16
N LYS A 234 26.62 -17.72 13.02
CA LYS A 234 27.92 -18.10 13.59
C LYS A 234 27.84 -18.22 15.10
N GLN A 235 27.27 -17.25 15.80
CA GLN A 235 27.11 -17.28 17.26
C GLN A 235 26.27 -18.46 17.73
N LYS A 236 25.20 -18.83 17.01
CA LYS A 236 24.38 -20.01 17.32
C LYS A 236 25.17 -21.32 17.16
N GLN A 237 26.00 -21.43 16.11
CA GLN A 237 26.84 -22.60 15.89
C GLN A 237 27.89 -22.76 17.00
N GLU A 238 28.54 -21.67 17.41
CA GLU A 238 29.52 -21.66 18.49
C GLU A 238 28.91 -22.01 19.86
N THR A 239 27.66 -21.61 20.09
CA THR A 239 26.94 -21.90 21.34
C THR A 239 26.48 -23.35 21.42
N ASN A 240 26.18 -24.00 20.29
CA ASN A 240 25.75 -25.40 20.23
C ASN A 240 26.89 -26.42 20.24
N ILE A 241 28.16 -25.97 20.20
CA ILE A 241 29.36 -26.81 20.25
C ILE A 241 29.97 -26.84 21.68
N ARG A 242 29.44 -26.05 22.58
CA ARG A 242 29.80 -26.07 24.02
C ARG A 242 28.76 -26.83 24.84
#